data_6c989e26952c2bc2465b678265b445bd
#
_entry.id   6c989e26952c2bc2465b678265b445bd
#
_cell.length_a   1.000
_cell.length_b   1.000
_cell.length_c   1.000
_cell.angle_alpha   90.00
_cell.angle_beta   90.00
_cell.angle_gamma   90.00
#
_symmetry.space_group_name_H-M   'P 1'
#
loop_
_entity.id
_entity.type
_entity.pdbx_description
1 polymer ?
#
loop_
_entity_poly.entity_id
_entity_poly.type
_entity_poly.pdbx_seq_one_letter_code
_entity_poly.pdbx_strand_id
1 'polypeptide(L)'
;MAKVLIISTSRKTRGGITAVLKAHEKGEQWKKFHCHWVQTHRDGNNIRKLAYLAFAWLDFLVRIPFYDIVHVHFSLGTTARRKVPFVKIAKALGKKIIIHLHCGSQIHEIWNKDYDYLFSVADVGLLLSDNLLHMVEEHTGSGHDYRVCYNPCPQVSKKPVLQKKKQILFSGTLCAGKGYQDLIRSFAKIASKHTDWKIIFAGNDEVDKGKRVSKELKIANQVEFLGWVSGEEKDKVFRESMIFCLPSYAEGFPMAVLDAWAYGLPVVTTPVGGIPDVAIDGENMLLFNPGDINSLAGQLERLMVDEELRSRISLASVEFAEGKFNLDTINKQIGELYKTLCD
;
A
#
# COMPACT_ATOMS: atom_id res chain seq x y z
N MET A 1 -2.81 -0.63 -31.70
CA MET A 1 -2.64 -0.13 -30.33
C MET A 1 -2.61 -1.36 -29.42
N ALA A 2 -1.60 -1.48 -28.56
CA ALA A 2 -1.41 -2.64 -27.69
C ALA A 2 -2.58 -2.86 -26.73
N LYS A 3 -2.88 -4.12 -26.45
CA LYS A 3 -3.89 -4.54 -25.48
C LYS A 3 -3.22 -5.24 -24.29
N VAL A 4 -3.63 -4.90 -23.07
CA VAL A 4 -2.99 -5.37 -21.83
C VAL A 4 -3.91 -6.26 -21.01
N LEU A 5 -3.46 -7.49 -20.75
CA LEU A 5 -4.14 -8.43 -19.88
C LEU A 5 -3.55 -8.36 -18.46
N ILE A 6 -4.34 -7.91 -17.50
CA ILE A 6 -3.89 -7.73 -16.11
C ILE A 6 -4.29 -8.94 -15.29
N ILE A 7 -3.30 -9.60 -14.69
CA ILE A 7 -3.53 -10.80 -13.88
C ILE A 7 -3.34 -10.48 -12.40
N SER A 8 -4.43 -10.49 -11.61
CA SER A 8 -4.38 -10.13 -10.20
C SER A 8 -5.47 -10.83 -9.37
N THR A 9 -5.58 -10.45 -8.10
CA THR A 9 -6.68 -10.85 -7.20
C THR A 9 -8.01 -10.28 -7.68
N SER A 10 -9.12 -10.75 -7.10
CA SER A 10 -10.46 -10.26 -7.48
C SER A 10 -10.69 -8.82 -7.02
N ARG A 11 -11.51 -8.07 -7.77
CA ARG A 11 -12.05 -6.76 -7.36
C ARG A 11 -12.80 -6.79 -6.01
N LYS A 12 -13.20 -7.97 -5.55
CA LYS A 12 -13.91 -8.18 -4.27
C LYS A 12 -12.99 -8.63 -3.13
N THR A 13 -11.70 -8.88 -3.40
CA THR A 13 -10.71 -9.17 -2.37
C THR A 13 -10.31 -7.87 -1.65
N ARG A 14 -10.22 -7.91 -0.32
CA ARG A 14 -9.71 -6.80 0.48
C ARG A 14 -8.18 -6.80 0.44
N GLY A 15 -7.57 -5.61 0.30
CA GLY A 15 -6.11 -5.47 0.35
C GLY A 15 -5.55 -4.41 -0.60
N GLY A 16 -4.27 -4.08 -0.41
CA GLY A 16 -3.56 -3.01 -1.12
C GLY A 16 -3.57 -3.18 -2.64
N ILE A 17 -3.23 -4.37 -3.16
CA ILE A 17 -3.21 -4.64 -4.61
C ILE A 17 -4.57 -4.35 -5.26
N THR A 18 -5.66 -4.77 -4.62
CA THR A 18 -7.01 -4.51 -5.14
C THR A 18 -7.34 -3.02 -5.13
N ALA A 19 -6.93 -2.29 -4.09
CA ALA A 19 -7.15 -0.85 -4.00
C ALA A 19 -6.38 -0.11 -5.11
N VAL A 20 -5.11 -0.45 -5.32
CA VAL A 20 -4.25 0.09 -6.39
C VAL A 20 -4.85 -0.16 -7.77
N LEU A 21 -5.24 -1.40 -8.07
CA LEU A 21 -5.81 -1.73 -9.38
C LEU A 21 -7.16 -1.06 -9.64
N LYS A 22 -8.01 -0.91 -8.62
CA LYS A 22 -9.26 -0.15 -8.73
C LYS A 22 -9.01 1.34 -9.01
N ALA A 23 -7.91 1.89 -8.51
CA ALA A 23 -7.51 3.25 -8.84
C ALA A 23 -7.05 3.32 -10.31
N HIS A 24 -6.16 2.43 -10.74
CA HIS A 24 -5.67 2.36 -12.13
C HIS A 24 -6.79 2.11 -13.15
N GLU A 25 -7.82 1.33 -12.80
CA GLU A 25 -8.97 1.02 -13.67
C GLU A 25 -9.74 2.27 -14.10
N LYS A 26 -9.64 3.37 -13.35
CA LYS A 26 -10.27 4.65 -13.67
C LYS A 26 -9.42 5.53 -14.58
N GLY A 27 -8.15 5.21 -14.79
CA GLY A 27 -7.21 6.01 -15.56
C GLY A 27 -7.40 5.88 -17.07
N GLU A 28 -6.92 6.88 -17.81
CA GLU A 28 -6.98 6.91 -19.28
C GLU A 28 -6.21 5.77 -19.93
N GLN A 29 -5.06 5.37 -19.37
CA GLN A 29 -4.25 4.26 -19.86
C GLN A 29 -5.06 2.96 -19.89
N TRP A 30 -5.97 2.74 -18.91
CA TRP A 30 -6.81 1.54 -18.87
C TRP A 30 -7.71 1.43 -20.10
N LYS A 31 -8.32 2.51 -20.52
CA LYS A 31 -9.16 2.59 -21.72
C LYS A 31 -8.32 2.53 -22.99
N LYS A 32 -7.24 3.33 -23.05
CA LYS A 32 -6.35 3.44 -24.19
C LYS A 32 -5.74 2.11 -24.59
N PHE A 33 -5.29 1.31 -23.62
CA PHE A 33 -4.69 -0.01 -23.87
C PHE A 33 -5.68 -1.17 -23.72
N HIS A 34 -6.98 -0.91 -23.74
CA HIS A 34 -8.03 -1.93 -23.61
C HIS A 34 -7.73 -2.93 -22.49
N CYS A 35 -7.29 -2.44 -21.32
CA CYS A 35 -6.89 -3.28 -20.21
C CYS A 35 -8.06 -4.17 -19.74
N HIS A 36 -7.77 -5.46 -19.57
CA HIS A 36 -8.75 -6.41 -19.02
C HIS A 36 -8.18 -7.11 -17.79
N TRP A 37 -8.96 -7.16 -16.71
CA TRP A 37 -8.54 -7.70 -15.43
C TRP A 37 -9.03 -9.13 -15.22
N VAL A 38 -8.11 -10.10 -15.38
CA VAL A 38 -8.32 -11.52 -15.04
C VAL A 38 -8.20 -11.69 -13.52
N GLN A 39 -9.27 -12.16 -12.90
CA GLN A 39 -9.40 -12.24 -11.44
C GLN A 39 -9.09 -13.66 -10.94
N THR A 40 -7.86 -13.91 -10.48
CA THR A 40 -7.34 -15.25 -10.15
C THR A 40 -7.68 -15.75 -8.76
N HIS A 41 -8.15 -14.90 -7.86
CA HIS A 41 -8.41 -15.28 -6.46
C HIS A 41 -9.46 -14.38 -5.82
N ARG A 42 -10.29 -14.98 -4.98
CA ARG A 42 -11.19 -14.28 -4.06
C ARG A 42 -11.17 -14.97 -2.71
N ASP A 43 -11.18 -14.18 -1.62
CA ASP A 43 -11.28 -14.70 -0.27
C ASP A 43 -12.60 -15.47 -0.06
N GLY A 44 -12.51 -16.53 0.75
CA GLY A 44 -13.66 -17.38 1.06
C GLY A 44 -13.25 -18.84 1.23
N ASN A 45 -14.24 -19.76 1.17
CA ASN A 45 -14.01 -21.19 1.26
C ASN A 45 -13.27 -21.76 0.03
N ASN A 46 -12.76 -22.98 0.12
CA ASN A 46 -11.96 -23.61 -0.94
C ASN A 46 -12.71 -23.77 -2.25
N ILE A 47 -14.02 -24.08 -2.21
CA ILE A 47 -14.86 -24.20 -3.42
C ILE A 47 -14.90 -22.88 -4.18
N ARG A 48 -15.11 -21.76 -3.47
CA ARG A 48 -15.11 -20.42 -4.08
C ARG A 48 -13.75 -20.07 -4.68
N LYS A 49 -12.66 -20.38 -3.98
CA LYS A 49 -11.30 -20.14 -4.49
C LYS A 49 -11.02 -20.92 -5.76
N LEU A 50 -11.44 -22.20 -5.80
CA LEU A 50 -11.27 -23.06 -6.98
C LEU A 50 -12.13 -22.58 -8.16
N ALA A 51 -13.40 -22.23 -7.92
CA ALA A 51 -14.27 -21.66 -8.94
C ALA A 51 -13.70 -20.39 -9.56
N TYR A 52 -13.21 -19.46 -8.73
CA TYR A 52 -12.56 -18.25 -9.24
C TYR A 52 -11.33 -18.54 -10.08
N LEU A 53 -10.52 -19.52 -9.68
CA LEU A 53 -9.34 -19.94 -10.45
C LEU A 53 -9.75 -20.56 -11.78
N ALA A 54 -10.78 -21.42 -11.81
CA ALA A 54 -11.30 -22.01 -13.06
C ALA A 54 -11.84 -20.95 -14.03
N PHE A 55 -12.62 -19.99 -13.52
CA PHE A 55 -13.09 -18.85 -14.34
C PHE A 55 -11.93 -17.97 -14.82
N ALA A 56 -10.91 -17.75 -13.99
CA ALA A 56 -9.73 -17.00 -14.41
C ALA A 56 -8.99 -17.70 -15.57
N TRP A 57 -8.89 -19.01 -15.53
CA TRP A 57 -8.28 -19.79 -16.60
C TRP A 57 -9.09 -19.67 -17.89
N LEU A 58 -10.39 -19.82 -17.84
CA LEU A 58 -11.26 -19.69 -19.02
C LEU A 58 -11.13 -18.26 -19.62
N ASP A 59 -11.28 -17.23 -18.77
CA ASP A 59 -11.19 -15.82 -19.18
C ASP A 59 -9.80 -15.51 -19.78
N PHE A 60 -8.71 -16.04 -19.20
CA PHE A 60 -7.36 -15.88 -19.70
C PHE A 60 -7.17 -16.56 -21.05
N LEU A 61 -7.50 -17.84 -21.17
CA LEU A 61 -7.27 -18.62 -22.40
C LEU A 61 -8.03 -18.09 -23.61
N VAL A 62 -9.28 -17.63 -23.39
CA VAL A 62 -10.09 -17.02 -24.45
C VAL A 62 -9.49 -15.68 -24.92
N ARG A 63 -8.86 -14.93 -24.03
CA ARG A 63 -8.39 -13.57 -24.32
C ARG A 63 -6.93 -13.46 -24.75
N ILE A 64 -6.06 -14.30 -24.20
CA ILE A 64 -4.62 -14.17 -24.40
C ILE A 64 -4.19 -14.09 -25.89
N PRO A 65 -4.85 -14.77 -26.87
CA PRO A 65 -4.49 -14.62 -28.27
C PRO A 65 -4.61 -13.18 -28.80
N PHE A 66 -5.53 -12.39 -28.25
CA PHE A 66 -5.86 -11.04 -28.70
C PHE A 66 -5.16 -9.93 -27.92
N TYR A 67 -4.29 -10.28 -26.99
CA TYR A 67 -3.57 -9.35 -26.10
C TYR A 67 -2.07 -9.41 -26.37
N ASP A 68 -1.39 -8.29 -26.20
CA ASP A 68 0.03 -8.12 -26.53
C ASP A 68 0.91 -8.19 -25.27
N ILE A 69 0.40 -7.63 -24.17
CA ILE A 69 1.09 -7.53 -22.88
C ILE A 69 0.32 -8.29 -21.81
N VAL A 70 1.05 -9.00 -20.96
CA VAL A 70 0.53 -9.60 -19.71
C VAL A 70 1.20 -8.91 -18.53
N HIS A 71 0.43 -8.12 -17.78
CA HIS A 71 0.87 -7.40 -16.58
C HIS A 71 0.39 -8.13 -15.33
N VAL A 72 1.32 -8.68 -14.56
CA VAL A 72 1.05 -9.58 -13.44
C VAL A 72 1.31 -8.89 -12.12
N HIS A 73 0.27 -8.72 -11.31
CA HIS A 73 0.37 -8.20 -9.95
C HIS A 73 0.33 -9.33 -8.92
N PHE A 74 1.30 -9.36 -8.04
CA PHE A 74 1.37 -10.35 -6.96
C PHE A 74 2.12 -9.78 -5.74
N SER A 75 2.05 -10.51 -4.64
CA SER A 75 2.69 -10.21 -3.38
C SER A 75 3.37 -11.47 -2.87
N LEU A 76 3.58 -11.59 -1.57
CA LEU A 76 4.29 -12.68 -0.92
C LEU A 76 3.64 -14.06 -1.08
N GLY A 77 4.46 -15.09 -1.00
CA GLY A 77 4.07 -16.49 -0.81
C GLY A 77 3.27 -17.10 -1.97
N THR A 78 2.14 -17.70 -1.66
CA THR A 78 1.30 -18.45 -2.63
C THR A 78 0.76 -17.61 -3.79
N THR A 79 0.85 -16.28 -3.70
CA THR A 79 0.38 -15.39 -4.77
C THR A 79 1.28 -15.49 -6.01
N ALA A 80 2.60 -15.58 -5.85
CA ALA A 80 3.56 -15.80 -6.92
C ALA A 80 3.30 -17.14 -7.61
N ARG A 81 3.26 -18.24 -6.84
CA ARG A 81 3.03 -19.60 -7.36
C ARG A 81 1.78 -19.70 -8.25
N ARG A 82 0.68 -19.03 -7.88
CA ARG A 82 -0.55 -19.00 -8.68
C ARG A 82 -0.41 -18.29 -10.02
N LYS A 83 0.57 -17.40 -10.17
CA LYS A 83 0.79 -16.61 -11.39
C LYS A 83 1.71 -17.32 -12.39
N VAL A 84 2.63 -18.15 -11.92
CA VAL A 84 3.60 -18.86 -12.76
C VAL A 84 2.95 -19.57 -13.98
N PRO A 85 1.85 -20.36 -13.85
CA PRO A 85 1.27 -21.03 -15.00
C PRO A 85 0.73 -20.07 -16.06
N PHE A 86 0.14 -18.94 -15.67
CA PHE A 86 -0.34 -17.92 -16.61
C PHE A 86 0.82 -17.29 -17.37
N VAL A 87 1.91 -17.00 -16.68
CA VAL A 87 3.13 -16.42 -17.26
C VAL A 87 3.80 -17.40 -18.22
N LYS A 88 3.85 -18.70 -17.88
CA LYS A 88 4.38 -19.74 -18.78
C LYS A 88 3.67 -19.78 -20.15
N ILE A 89 2.34 -19.76 -20.12
CA ILE A 89 1.55 -19.74 -21.36
C ILE A 89 1.74 -18.42 -22.11
N ALA A 90 1.73 -17.28 -21.43
CA ALA A 90 1.95 -15.98 -22.04
C ALA A 90 3.33 -15.92 -22.75
N LYS A 91 4.39 -16.39 -22.08
CA LYS A 91 5.73 -16.46 -22.65
C LYS A 91 5.81 -17.39 -23.86
N ALA A 92 5.20 -18.57 -23.79
CA ALA A 92 5.14 -19.52 -24.90
C ALA A 92 4.40 -18.95 -26.12
N LEU A 93 3.45 -18.03 -25.91
CA LEU A 93 2.75 -17.31 -26.97
C LEU A 93 3.44 -16.00 -27.40
N GLY A 94 4.68 -15.76 -26.96
CA GLY A 94 5.47 -14.60 -27.34
C GLY A 94 4.95 -13.26 -26.81
N LYS A 95 4.14 -13.28 -25.74
CA LYS A 95 3.59 -12.04 -25.16
C LYS A 95 4.64 -11.31 -24.33
N LYS A 96 4.58 -9.98 -24.30
CA LYS A 96 5.38 -9.15 -23.40
C LYS A 96 4.90 -9.32 -21.96
N ILE A 97 5.84 -9.43 -21.02
CA ILE A 97 5.54 -9.75 -19.61
C ILE A 97 6.04 -8.64 -18.71
N ILE A 98 5.12 -8.04 -17.95
CA ILE A 98 5.41 -7.12 -16.86
C ILE A 98 5.10 -7.83 -15.55
N ILE A 99 6.08 -7.87 -14.66
CA ILE A 99 5.94 -8.40 -13.29
C ILE A 99 5.89 -7.22 -12.33
N HIS A 100 4.81 -7.09 -11.57
CA HIS A 100 4.62 -6.01 -10.59
C HIS A 100 4.50 -6.59 -9.18
N LEU A 101 5.55 -6.41 -8.39
CA LEU A 101 5.68 -6.97 -7.04
C LEU A 101 5.19 -5.98 -5.99
N HIS A 102 4.20 -6.39 -5.20
CA HIS A 102 3.60 -5.61 -4.11
C HIS A 102 3.93 -6.19 -2.74
N CYS A 103 5.18 -6.10 -2.32
CA CYS A 103 5.63 -6.54 -0.99
C CYS A 103 6.73 -5.63 -0.44
N GLY A 104 7.17 -5.92 0.77
CA GLY A 104 8.29 -5.27 1.42
C GLY A 104 9.51 -6.17 1.56
N SER A 105 10.44 -5.80 2.45
CA SER A 105 11.72 -6.48 2.71
C SER A 105 11.61 -7.96 3.08
N GLN A 106 10.44 -8.41 3.55
CA GLN A 106 10.18 -9.83 3.84
C GLN A 106 10.39 -10.76 2.63
N ILE A 107 10.55 -10.20 1.41
CA ILE A 107 10.81 -10.98 0.20
C ILE A 107 12.08 -11.82 0.31
N HIS A 108 13.11 -11.36 0.99
CA HIS A 108 14.35 -12.11 1.21
C HIS A 108 14.13 -13.44 1.92
N GLU A 109 13.25 -13.45 2.93
CA GLU A 109 12.99 -14.65 3.75
C GLU A 109 12.19 -15.72 3.00
N ILE A 110 11.43 -15.31 1.98
CA ILE A 110 10.50 -16.17 1.26
C ILE A 110 10.84 -16.35 -0.21
N TRP A 111 12.00 -15.82 -0.65
CA TRP A 111 12.43 -15.99 -2.02
C TRP A 111 12.52 -17.48 -2.41
N ASN A 112 12.05 -17.83 -3.57
CA ASN A 112 12.01 -19.21 -4.03
C ASN A 112 11.93 -19.27 -5.57
N LYS A 113 12.00 -20.49 -6.12
CA LYS A 113 11.97 -20.76 -7.57
C LYS A 113 10.80 -20.14 -8.35
N ASP A 114 9.69 -19.84 -7.73
CA ASP A 114 8.56 -19.19 -8.39
C ASP A 114 8.88 -17.72 -8.69
N TYR A 115 9.59 -17.04 -7.78
CA TYR A 115 10.11 -15.68 -8.00
C TYR A 115 11.23 -15.69 -9.02
N ASP A 116 12.20 -16.62 -8.91
CA ASP A 116 13.28 -16.75 -9.90
C ASP A 116 12.69 -16.87 -11.31
N TYR A 117 11.71 -17.75 -11.48
CA TYR A 117 11.06 -17.92 -12.77
C TYR A 117 10.33 -16.65 -13.24
N LEU A 118 9.51 -16.02 -12.39
CA LEU A 118 8.74 -14.85 -12.79
C LEU A 118 9.65 -13.70 -13.22
N PHE A 119 10.72 -13.44 -12.49
CA PHE A 119 11.65 -12.37 -12.81
C PHE A 119 12.57 -12.70 -14.01
N SER A 120 12.99 -13.96 -14.18
CA SER A 120 13.83 -14.37 -15.31
C SER A 120 13.15 -14.27 -16.67
N VAL A 121 11.82 -14.34 -16.73
CA VAL A 121 11.05 -14.27 -17.99
C VAL A 121 10.40 -12.91 -18.24
N ALA A 122 10.48 -12.00 -17.28
CA ALA A 122 9.90 -10.66 -17.38
C ALA A 122 10.65 -9.82 -18.43
N ASP A 123 9.91 -9.08 -19.25
CA ASP A 123 10.48 -8.01 -20.06
C ASP A 123 10.74 -6.76 -19.20
N VAL A 124 9.88 -6.51 -18.21
CA VAL A 124 10.06 -5.44 -17.19
C VAL A 124 9.57 -5.90 -15.82
N GLY A 125 10.34 -5.59 -14.78
CA GLY A 125 9.93 -5.73 -13.38
C GLY A 125 9.58 -4.37 -12.76
N LEU A 126 8.37 -4.23 -12.21
CA LEU A 126 7.92 -3.06 -11.47
C LEU A 126 7.94 -3.33 -9.97
N LEU A 127 8.60 -2.46 -9.23
CA LEU A 127 8.87 -2.60 -7.80
C LEU A 127 8.43 -1.34 -7.06
N LEU A 128 8.02 -1.48 -5.80
CA LEU A 128 7.40 -0.37 -5.05
C LEU A 128 8.41 0.61 -4.43
N SER A 129 9.72 0.32 -4.50
CA SER A 129 10.76 1.17 -3.89
C SER A 129 12.14 0.83 -4.45
N ASP A 130 13.08 1.77 -4.31
CA ASP A 130 14.48 1.55 -4.65
C ASP A 130 15.09 0.41 -3.82
N ASN A 131 14.78 0.36 -2.52
CA ASN A 131 15.24 -0.71 -1.65
C ASN A 131 14.74 -2.09 -2.13
N LEU A 132 13.46 -2.20 -2.52
CA LEU A 132 12.92 -3.46 -3.05
C LEU A 132 13.56 -3.82 -4.40
N LEU A 133 13.89 -2.83 -5.23
CA LEU A 133 14.59 -3.04 -6.48
C LEU A 133 15.97 -3.66 -6.24
N HIS A 134 16.78 -3.08 -5.36
CA HIS A 134 18.09 -3.64 -4.99
C HIS A 134 17.99 -5.06 -4.43
N MET A 135 17.01 -5.32 -3.56
CA MET A 135 16.78 -6.67 -3.03
C MET A 135 16.47 -7.69 -4.13
N VAL A 136 15.70 -7.31 -5.15
CA VAL A 136 15.40 -8.19 -6.28
C VAL A 136 16.65 -8.40 -7.14
N GLU A 137 17.44 -7.37 -7.40
CA GLU A 137 18.70 -7.46 -8.13
C GLU A 137 19.72 -8.38 -7.45
N GLU A 138 19.80 -8.39 -6.12
CA GLU A 138 20.64 -9.31 -5.36
C GLU A 138 20.32 -10.77 -5.62
N HIS A 139 19.05 -11.11 -5.85
CA HIS A 139 18.61 -12.47 -6.13
C HIS A 139 18.72 -12.84 -7.61
N THR A 140 18.47 -11.90 -8.52
CA THR A 140 18.31 -12.18 -9.96
C THR A 140 19.54 -11.81 -10.80
N GLY A 141 20.47 -11.06 -10.23
CA GLY A 141 21.61 -10.46 -10.93
C GLY A 141 21.26 -9.20 -11.70
N SER A 142 22.30 -8.55 -12.23
CA SER A 142 22.18 -7.34 -13.06
C SER A 142 21.81 -7.69 -14.50
N GLY A 143 21.23 -6.73 -15.22
CA GLY A 143 20.90 -6.87 -16.65
C GLY A 143 19.43 -7.05 -16.96
N HIS A 144 18.58 -7.02 -15.95
CA HIS A 144 17.13 -6.99 -16.10
C HIS A 144 16.61 -5.53 -16.12
N ASP A 145 15.51 -5.28 -16.83
CA ASP A 145 14.85 -3.96 -16.81
C ASP A 145 13.93 -3.89 -15.57
N TYR A 146 14.47 -3.41 -14.45
CA TYR A 146 13.72 -3.14 -13.23
C TYR A 146 13.48 -1.64 -13.05
N ARG A 147 12.25 -1.29 -12.69
CA ARG A 147 11.85 0.11 -12.51
C ARG A 147 11.03 0.28 -11.23
N VAL A 148 11.25 1.39 -10.54
CA VAL A 148 10.38 1.74 -9.42
C VAL A 148 9.07 2.30 -9.95
N CYS A 149 7.96 1.72 -9.49
CA CYS A 149 6.60 2.15 -9.76
C CYS A 149 5.84 2.21 -8.44
N TYR A 150 5.71 3.40 -7.88
CA TYR A 150 5.02 3.59 -6.61
C TYR A 150 3.53 3.32 -6.72
N ASN A 151 2.91 2.93 -5.60
CA ASN A 151 1.47 2.93 -5.50
C ASN A 151 0.96 4.38 -5.51
N PRO A 152 -0.17 4.68 -6.18
CA PRO A 152 -0.72 6.03 -6.20
C PRO A 152 -1.48 6.37 -4.92
N CYS A 153 -1.50 7.64 -4.58
CA CYS A 153 -2.46 8.19 -3.63
C CYS A 153 -3.90 8.05 -4.15
N PRO A 154 -4.88 7.78 -3.29
CA PRO A 154 -6.27 7.77 -3.70
C PRO A 154 -6.72 9.19 -4.08
N GLN A 155 -7.58 9.30 -5.09
CA GLN A 155 -8.25 10.54 -5.40
C GLN A 155 -9.32 10.82 -4.34
N VAL A 156 -9.16 11.89 -3.61
CA VAL A 156 -10.08 12.33 -2.57
C VAL A 156 -10.98 13.43 -3.11
N SER A 157 -12.29 13.32 -2.87
CA SER A 157 -13.24 14.37 -3.30
C SER A 157 -12.96 15.68 -2.53
N LYS A 158 -12.98 16.82 -3.24
CA LYS A 158 -12.90 18.16 -2.65
C LYS A 158 -14.22 18.48 -1.91
N LYS A 159 -14.41 17.89 -0.74
CA LYS A 159 -15.50 18.23 0.17
C LYS A 159 -15.08 19.37 1.10
N PRO A 160 -16.03 20.12 1.69
CA PRO A 160 -15.70 21.13 2.70
C PRO A 160 -14.78 20.57 3.80
N VAL A 161 -13.87 21.41 4.26
CA VAL A 161 -12.96 21.04 5.36
C VAL A 161 -13.80 20.80 6.62
N LEU A 162 -13.71 19.61 7.19
CA LEU A 162 -14.31 19.34 8.51
C LEU A 162 -13.44 19.95 9.60
N GLN A 163 -14.08 20.32 10.71
CA GLN A 163 -13.34 20.76 11.90
C GLN A 163 -12.39 19.63 12.35
N LYS A 164 -11.09 19.94 12.39
CA LYS A 164 -10.07 19.01 12.85
C LYS A 164 -10.25 18.74 14.35
N LYS A 165 -10.14 17.48 14.71
CA LYS A 165 -10.19 17.01 16.11
C LYS A 165 -8.76 16.66 16.56
N LYS A 166 -8.46 16.89 17.82
CA LYS A 166 -7.21 16.48 18.47
C LYS A 166 -7.14 14.93 18.55
N GLN A 167 -6.92 14.31 17.39
CA GLN A 167 -6.84 12.86 17.30
C GLN A 167 -5.71 12.41 16.37
N ILE A 168 -5.07 11.32 16.78
CA ILE A 168 -4.05 10.58 16.06
C ILE A 168 -4.74 9.39 15.40
N LEU A 169 -4.73 9.31 14.08
CA LEU A 169 -5.32 8.21 13.33
C LEU A 169 -4.28 7.13 13.01
N PHE A 170 -4.64 5.90 13.28
CA PHE A 170 -4.02 4.70 12.71
C PHE A 170 -5.03 4.05 11.77
N SER A 171 -4.61 3.64 10.57
CA SER A 171 -5.46 2.93 9.64
C SER A 171 -4.77 1.67 9.10
N GLY A 172 -5.38 0.50 9.35
CA GLY A 172 -4.83 -0.79 8.90
C GLY A 172 -5.22 -1.95 9.81
N THR A 173 -4.82 -3.16 9.44
CA THR A 173 -5.03 -4.36 10.25
C THR A 173 -4.28 -4.22 11.59
N LEU A 174 -4.96 -4.49 12.69
CA LEU A 174 -4.37 -4.46 14.03
C LEU A 174 -3.60 -5.77 14.28
N CYS A 175 -2.34 -5.79 13.87
CA CYS A 175 -1.44 -6.92 14.09
C CYS A 175 -0.06 -6.44 14.55
N ALA A 176 0.74 -7.35 15.11
CA ALA A 176 2.07 -7.01 15.63
C ALA A 176 2.96 -6.33 14.57
N GLY A 177 2.95 -6.82 13.32
CA GLY A 177 3.73 -6.25 12.23
C GLY A 177 3.39 -4.80 11.86
N LYS A 178 2.20 -4.30 12.25
CA LYS A 178 1.78 -2.91 12.06
C LYS A 178 2.04 -2.01 13.28
N GLY A 179 2.57 -2.56 14.37
CA GLY A 179 3.01 -1.80 15.54
C GLY A 179 1.92 -1.05 16.31
N TYR A 180 0.63 -1.42 16.13
CA TYR A 180 -0.47 -0.69 16.76
C TYR A 180 -0.37 -0.62 18.29
N GLN A 181 0.24 -1.66 18.93
CA GLN A 181 0.48 -1.66 20.37
C GLN A 181 1.55 -0.65 20.78
N ASP A 182 2.54 -0.43 19.90
CA ASP A 182 3.60 0.54 20.15
C ASP A 182 3.04 1.96 20.15
N LEU A 183 2.06 2.25 19.28
CA LEU A 183 1.33 3.50 19.30
C LEU A 183 0.57 3.68 20.63
N ILE A 184 -0.12 2.63 21.14
CA ILE A 184 -0.82 2.70 22.43
C ILE A 184 0.19 2.96 23.57
N ARG A 185 1.30 2.22 23.61
CA ARG A 185 2.33 2.36 24.64
C ARG A 185 3.02 3.72 24.62
N SER A 186 3.33 4.22 23.43
CA SER A 186 3.96 5.53 23.25
C SER A 186 3.06 6.66 23.70
N PHE A 187 1.80 6.62 23.27
CA PHE A 187 0.82 7.63 23.67
C PHE A 187 0.57 7.61 25.19
N ALA A 188 0.56 6.43 25.83
CA ALA A 188 0.38 6.32 27.29
C ALA A 188 1.45 7.10 28.08
N LYS A 189 2.66 7.31 27.53
CA LYS A 189 3.71 8.09 28.19
C LYS A 189 3.41 9.58 28.26
N ILE A 190 2.59 10.09 27.35
CA ILE A 190 2.27 11.51 27.21
C ILE A 190 0.79 11.82 27.47
N ALA A 191 -0.07 10.81 27.58
CA ALA A 191 -1.52 10.93 27.68
C ALA A 191 -2.01 11.82 28.84
N SER A 192 -1.33 11.75 29.99
CA SER A 192 -1.68 12.55 31.17
C SER A 192 -1.47 14.06 30.98
N LYS A 193 -0.54 14.46 30.09
CA LYS A 193 -0.29 15.87 29.72
C LYS A 193 -1.24 16.35 28.62
N HIS A 194 -1.84 15.43 27.87
CA HIS A 194 -2.63 15.71 26.67
C HIS A 194 -4.00 15.04 26.74
N THR A 195 -4.77 15.38 27.77
CA THR A 195 -6.06 14.74 28.11
C THR A 195 -7.16 14.98 27.09
N ASP A 196 -6.99 15.96 26.22
CA ASP A 196 -7.89 16.34 25.13
C ASP A 196 -7.55 15.66 23.79
N TRP A 197 -6.47 14.87 23.74
CA TRP A 197 -6.09 14.07 22.56
C TRP A 197 -6.57 12.63 22.67
N LYS A 198 -6.84 12.02 21.52
CA LYS A 198 -7.24 10.60 21.40
C LYS A 198 -6.46 9.91 20.32
N ILE A 199 -6.34 8.58 20.44
CA ILE A 199 -5.96 7.69 19.33
C ILE A 199 -7.22 7.06 18.76
N ILE A 200 -7.32 7.06 17.43
CA ILE A 200 -8.40 6.41 16.68
C ILE A 200 -7.80 5.28 15.84
N PHE A 201 -8.24 4.07 16.09
CA PHE A 201 -7.87 2.89 15.29
C PHE A 201 -8.97 2.57 14.30
N ALA A 202 -8.68 2.77 13.02
CA ALA A 202 -9.53 2.39 11.88
C ALA A 202 -9.00 1.06 11.29
N GLY A 203 -9.40 -0.04 11.89
CA GLY A 203 -8.96 -1.38 11.52
C GLY A 203 -9.55 -2.47 12.39
N ASN A 204 -9.40 -3.70 11.97
CA ASN A 204 -9.89 -4.88 12.68
C ASN A 204 -8.73 -5.84 13.00
N ASP A 205 -9.07 -7.05 13.46
CA ASP A 205 -8.24 -8.15 13.91
C ASP A 205 -8.00 -8.10 15.43
N GLU A 206 -6.84 -7.72 15.95
CA GLU A 206 -6.53 -7.77 17.38
C GLU A 206 -7.19 -6.64 18.24
N VAL A 207 -8.43 -6.23 17.93
CA VAL A 207 -9.15 -5.14 18.63
C VAL A 207 -9.23 -5.39 20.14
N ASP A 208 -9.61 -6.60 20.56
CA ASP A 208 -9.76 -6.91 21.99
C ASP A 208 -8.43 -6.88 22.74
N LYS A 209 -7.34 -7.23 22.07
CA LYS A 209 -5.99 -7.11 22.63
C LYS A 209 -5.59 -5.64 22.79
N GLY A 210 -5.91 -4.80 21.82
CA GLY A 210 -5.69 -3.36 21.91
C GLY A 210 -6.48 -2.72 23.06
N LYS A 211 -7.74 -3.09 23.23
CA LYS A 211 -8.58 -2.63 24.36
C LYS A 211 -8.00 -3.05 25.73
N ARG A 212 -7.49 -4.28 25.84
CA ARG A 212 -6.82 -4.74 27.08
C ARG A 212 -5.59 -3.91 27.39
N VAL A 213 -4.68 -3.72 26.41
CA VAL A 213 -3.47 -2.91 26.57
C VAL A 213 -3.81 -1.47 26.99
N SER A 214 -4.81 -0.85 26.36
CA SER A 214 -5.25 0.51 26.71
C SER A 214 -5.78 0.61 28.14
N LYS A 215 -6.49 -0.44 28.60
CA LYS A 215 -7.01 -0.52 29.99
C LYS A 215 -5.88 -0.71 31.01
N GLU A 216 -4.95 -1.60 30.73
CA GLU A 216 -3.76 -1.85 31.58
C GLU A 216 -2.93 -0.57 31.76
N LEU A 217 -2.79 0.23 30.69
CA LEU A 217 -2.07 1.50 30.69
C LEU A 217 -2.90 2.69 31.19
N LYS A 218 -4.16 2.47 31.61
CA LYS A 218 -5.10 3.48 32.16
C LYS A 218 -5.43 4.63 31.21
N ILE A 219 -5.40 4.39 29.90
CA ILE A 219 -5.74 5.37 28.84
C ILE A 219 -6.96 4.95 27.99
N ALA A 220 -7.75 4.01 28.46
CA ALA A 220 -8.89 3.47 27.69
C ALA A 220 -9.92 4.54 27.26
N ASN A 221 -10.04 5.64 27.98
CA ASN A 221 -10.90 6.78 27.65
C ASN A 221 -10.35 7.67 26.51
N GLN A 222 -9.07 7.52 26.18
CA GLN A 222 -8.39 8.26 25.09
C GLN A 222 -8.09 7.37 23.88
N VAL A 223 -8.59 6.13 23.83
CA VAL A 223 -8.35 5.20 22.72
C VAL A 223 -9.68 4.68 22.20
N GLU A 224 -9.91 4.85 20.90
CA GLU A 224 -11.13 4.42 20.24
C GLU A 224 -10.84 3.44 19.11
N PHE A 225 -11.63 2.37 19.00
CA PHE A 225 -11.51 1.35 17.96
C PHE A 225 -12.78 1.33 17.13
N LEU A 226 -12.69 1.80 15.88
CA LEU A 226 -13.82 1.90 14.95
C LEU A 226 -14.12 0.59 14.22
N GLY A 227 -13.17 -0.37 14.26
CA GLY A 227 -13.22 -1.51 13.35
C GLY A 227 -12.85 -1.13 11.92
N TRP A 228 -13.30 -1.94 10.97
CA TRP A 228 -13.02 -1.68 9.55
C TRP A 228 -13.90 -0.57 9.01
N VAL A 229 -13.30 0.54 8.61
CA VAL A 229 -13.99 1.69 7.99
C VAL A 229 -13.79 1.72 6.49
N SER A 230 -14.78 2.21 5.74
CA SER A 230 -14.72 2.36 4.28
C SER A 230 -15.69 3.45 3.80
N GLY A 231 -15.53 3.90 2.54
CA GLY A 231 -16.41 4.91 1.96
C GLY A 231 -16.47 6.20 2.77
N GLU A 232 -17.67 6.68 3.09
CA GLU A 232 -17.87 7.95 3.79
C GLU A 232 -17.33 7.93 5.24
N GLU A 233 -17.37 6.80 5.92
CA GLU A 233 -16.82 6.68 7.27
C GLU A 233 -15.30 6.82 7.27
N LYS A 234 -14.61 6.19 6.31
CA LYS A 234 -13.18 6.39 6.09
C LYS A 234 -12.88 7.85 5.75
N ASP A 235 -13.61 8.44 4.81
CA ASP A 235 -13.44 9.85 4.41
C ASP A 235 -13.57 10.79 5.62
N LYS A 236 -14.59 10.56 6.45
CA LYS A 236 -14.83 11.35 7.67
C LYS A 236 -13.67 11.26 8.66
N VAL A 237 -13.24 10.05 9.03
CA VAL A 237 -12.20 9.89 10.07
C VAL A 237 -10.86 10.47 9.62
N PHE A 238 -10.47 10.33 8.34
CA PHE A 238 -9.26 10.96 7.81
C PHE A 238 -9.37 12.49 7.81
N ARG A 239 -10.51 13.06 7.40
CA ARG A 239 -10.72 14.51 7.38
C ARG A 239 -10.73 15.14 8.77
N GLU A 240 -11.29 14.46 9.75
CA GLU A 240 -11.37 14.96 11.12
C GLU A 240 -10.07 14.81 11.91
N SER A 241 -9.13 13.95 11.48
CA SER A 241 -7.89 13.70 12.20
C SER A 241 -6.86 14.82 12.00
N MET A 242 -6.02 15.07 13.01
CA MET A 242 -4.92 16.04 12.95
C MET A 242 -3.59 15.37 12.60
N ILE A 243 -3.36 14.15 13.01
CA ILE A 243 -2.09 13.42 12.85
C ILE A 243 -2.40 12.01 12.35
N PHE A 244 -1.56 11.48 11.48
CA PHE A 244 -1.56 10.08 11.10
C PHE A 244 -0.31 9.39 11.63
N CYS A 245 -0.47 8.20 12.22
CA CYS A 245 0.65 7.41 12.72
C CYS A 245 0.57 5.96 12.22
N LEU A 246 1.67 5.47 11.66
CA LEU A 246 1.81 4.07 11.24
C LEU A 246 3.17 3.51 11.69
N PRO A 247 3.26 2.85 12.86
CA PRO A 247 4.49 2.33 13.44
C PRO A 247 4.84 0.93 12.94
N SER A 248 4.76 0.70 11.63
CA SER A 248 4.96 -0.62 11.02
C SER A 248 6.40 -1.12 11.11
N TYR A 249 6.57 -2.42 11.24
CA TYR A 249 7.86 -3.11 11.22
C TYR A 249 8.31 -3.49 9.80
N ALA A 250 7.36 -3.67 8.89
CA ALA A 250 7.66 -3.96 7.48
C ALA A 250 6.50 -3.54 6.57
N GLU A 251 6.84 -2.93 5.43
CA GLU A 251 5.92 -2.50 4.38
C GLU A 251 6.56 -2.70 3.00
N GLY A 252 5.73 -2.71 1.94
CA GLY A 252 6.21 -2.44 0.60
C GLY A 252 6.29 -0.93 0.38
N PHE A 253 5.16 -0.35 -0.01
CA PHE A 253 4.90 1.08 0.17
C PHE A 253 3.53 1.20 0.87
N PRO A 254 3.46 1.77 2.08
CA PRO A 254 2.27 1.66 2.93
C PRO A 254 1.09 2.46 2.36
N MET A 255 0.06 1.76 1.89
CA MET A 255 -1.17 2.38 1.35
C MET A 255 -1.83 3.33 2.34
N ALA A 256 -1.71 3.07 3.64
CA ALA A 256 -2.29 3.93 4.67
C ALA A 256 -1.58 5.28 4.80
N VAL A 257 -0.26 5.36 4.49
CA VAL A 257 0.47 6.63 4.38
C VAL A 257 0.03 7.38 3.13
N LEU A 258 -0.16 6.69 1.99
CA LEU A 258 -0.70 7.30 0.78
C LEU A 258 -2.12 7.85 0.99
N ASP A 259 -2.95 7.12 1.75
CA ASP A 259 -4.25 7.64 2.20
C ASP A 259 -4.05 8.92 3.03
N ALA A 260 -3.16 8.92 4.02
CA ALA A 260 -2.91 10.08 4.88
C ALA A 260 -2.45 11.30 4.07
N TRP A 261 -1.53 11.11 3.12
CA TRP A 261 -1.07 12.19 2.23
C TRP A 261 -2.20 12.77 1.38
N ALA A 262 -3.08 11.91 0.85
CA ALA A 262 -4.23 12.36 0.06
C ALA A 262 -5.21 13.24 0.85
N TYR A 263 -5.24 13.10 2.18
CA TYR A 263 -6.02 13.95 3.08
C TYR A 263 -5.20 15.08 3.72
N GLY A 264 -3.95 15.25 3.33
CA GLY A 264 -3.05 16.27 3.87
C GLY A 264 -2.74 16.07 5.36
N LEU A 265 -2.70 14.83 5.86
CA LEU A 265 -2.36 14.57 7.25
C LEU A 265 -0.84 14.54 7.43
N PRO A 266 -0.29 15.24 8.42
CA PRO A 266 1.08 15.05 8.83
C PRO A 266 1.29 13.62 9.34
N VAL A 267 2.40 13.00 8.90
CA VAL A 267 2.68 11.58 9.10
C VAL A 267 3.82 11.38 10.10
N VAL A 268 3.60 10.48 11.07
CA VAL A 268 4.64 9.87 11.89
C VAL A 268 4.72 8.40 11.52
N THR A 269 5.87 7.92 11.08
CA THR A 269 6.02 6.53 10.63
C THR A 269 7.45 6.02 10.82
N THR A 270 7.67 4.76 10.50
CA THR A 270 8.99 4.11 10.52
C THR A 270 9.64 4.14 9.14
N PRO A 271 10.98 4.16 9.03
CA PRO A 271 11.71 4.16 7.76
C PRO A 271 11.75 2.75 7.14
N VAL A 272 10.59 2.17 6.83
CA VAL A 272 10.47 0.82 6.25
C VAL A 272 9.86 0.85 4.85
N GLY A 273 10.18 -0.16 4.05
CA GLY A 273 9.70 -0.28 2.67
C GLY A 273 10.16 0.88 1.79
N GLY A 274 9.24 1.51 1.09
CA GLY A 274 9.53 2.67 0.23
C GLY A 274 9.50 4.03 0.93
N ILE A 275 9.31 4.08 2.24
CA ILE A 275 9.35 5.36 2.98
C ILE A 275 10.73 6.04 2.87
N PRO A 276 11.87 5.33 3.02
CA PRO A 276 13.20 5.93 2.88
C PRO A 276 13.46 6.61 1.53
N ASP A 277 12.81 6.18 0.45
CA ASP A 277 12.99 6.76 -0.89
C ASP A 277 12.55 8.23 -0.99
N VAL A 278 11.76 8.71 -0.02
CA VAL A 278 11.12 10.04 -0.06
C VAL A 278 11.14 10.78 1.27
N ALA A 279 11.47 10.10 2.35
CA ALA A 279 11.40 10.68 3.69
C ALA A 279 12.62 11.56 3.98
N ILE A 280 12.35 12.77 4.47
CA ILE A 280 13.32 13.68 5.10
C ILE A 280 12.76 13.99 6.47
N ASP A 281 13.37 13.35 7.50
CA ASP A 281 12.88 13.47 8.88
C ASP A 281 12.88 14.93 9.36
N GLY A 282 11.76 15.32 9.96
CA GLY A 282 11.54 16.69 10.44
C GLY A 282 11.14 17.70 9.36
N GLU A 283 11.19 17.35 8.08
CA GLU A 283 10.80 18.22 6.97
C GLU A 283 9.45 17.83 6.38
N ASN A 284 9.33 16.61 5.86
CA ASN A 284 8.13 16.15 5.16
C ASN A 284 7.37 15.06 5.90
N MET A 285 7.97 14.46 6.93
CA MET A 285 7.34 13.56 7.90
C MET A 285 8.21 13.46 9.15
N LEU A 286 7.72 12.78 10.20
CA LEU A 286 8.53 12.44 11.36
C LEU A 286 8.81 10.93 11.37
N LEU A 287 10.08 10.59 11.57
CA LEU A 287 10.54 9.20 11.59
C LEU A 287 10.96 8.77 12.99
N PHE A 288 10.84 7.47 13.23
CA PHE A 288 11.37 6.79 14.41
C PHE A 288 11.67 5.33 14.07
N ASN A 289 12.55 4.68 14.81
CA ASN A 289 12.88 3.28 14.56
C ASN A 289 11.75 2.34 15.01
N PRO A 290 11.44 1.25 14.28
CA PRO A 290 10.45 0.27 14.70
C PRO A 290 10.70 -0.21 16.13
N GLY A 291 9.66 -0.21 16.96
CA GLY A 291 9.73 -0.63 18.38
C GLY A 291 10.27 0.43 19.34
N ASP A 292 10.77 1.58 18.87
CA ASP A 292 11.23 2.65 19.76
C ASP A 292 10.05 3.49 20.29
N ILE A 293 9.50 3.00 21.39
CA ILE A 293 8.36 3.62 22.09
C ILE A 293 8.66 5.04 22.56
N ASN A 294 9.91 5.33 22.96
CA ASN A 294 10.27 6.64 23.50
C ASN A 294 10.39 7.67 22.37
N SER A 295 11.06 7.31 21.28
CA SER A 295 11.16 8.17 20.10
C SER A 295 9.77 8.43 19.52
N LEU A 296 8.91 7.40 19.37
CA LEU A 296 7.54 7.57 18.89
C LEU A 296 6.75 8.53 19.79
N ALA A 297 6.83 8.39 21.11
CA ALA A 297 6.15 9.30 22.05
C ALA A 297 6.60 10.76 21.84
N GLY A 298 7.90 10.99 21.70
CA GLY A 298 8.45 12.31 21.41
C GLY A 298 8.00 12.89 20.08
N GLN A 299 8.00 12.09 19.01
CA GLN A 299 7.54 12.56 17.69
C GLN A 299 6.05 12.90 17.67
N LEU A 300 5.21 12.10 18.38
CA LEU A 300 3.80 12.41 18.54
C LEU A 300 3.60 13.71 19.32
N GLU A 301 4.30 13.88 20.47
CA GLU A 301 4.19 15.08 21.29
C GLU A 301 4.61 16.33 20.51
N ARG A 302 5.68 16.26 19.71
CA ARG A 302 6.11 17.36 18.81
C ARG A 302 4.97 17.81 17.88
N LEU A 303 4.32 16.87 17.17
CA LEU A 303 3.19 17.22 16.29
C LEU A 303 1.94 17.66 17.05
N MET A 304 1.75 17.23 18.29
CA MET A 304 0.60 17.64 19.11
C MET A 304 0.70 19.09 19.57
N VAL A 305 1.92 19.57 19.91
CA VAL A 305 2.15 20.88 20.48
C VAL A 305 2.61 21.94 19.47
N ASP A 306 3.36 21.53 18.45
CA ASP A 306 3.94 22.43 17.42
C ASP A 306 3.02 22.51 16.20
N GLU A 307 2.23 23.58 16.13
CA GLU A 307 1.30 23.81 15.02
C GLU A 307 2.01 24.18 13.72
N GLU A 308 3.15 24.87 13.78
CA GLU A 308 3.92 25.26 12.62
C GLU A 308 4.55 24.03 11.96
N LEU A 309 5.18 23.16 12.76
CA LEU A 309 5.71 21.88 12.29
C LEU A 309 4.59 21.02 11.69
N ARG A 310 3.46 20.92 12.36
CA ARG A 310 2.30 20.17 11.89
C ARG A 310 1.78 20.69 10.55
N SER A 311 1.69 22.00 10.38
CA SER A 311 1.25 22.65 9.14
C SER A 311 2.24 22.41 8.00
N ARG A 312 3.55 22.54 8.26
CA ARG A 312 4.60 22.29 7.28
C ARG A 312 4.58 20.86 6.75
N ILE A 313 4.51 19.87 7.64
CA ILE A 313 4.45 18.46 7.24
C ILE A 313 3.12 18.14 6.53
N SER A 314 2.03 18.78 6.93
CA SER A 314 0.73 18.66 6.23
C SER A 314 0.82 19.15 4.78
N LEU A 315 1.49 20.28 4.52
CA LEU A 315 1.73 20.77 3.16
C LEU A 315 2.56 19.79 2.34
N ALA A 316 3.65 19.27 2.90
CA ALA A 316 4.47 18.25 2.24
C ALA A 316 3.67 16.98 1.89
N SER A 317 2.74 16.58 2.74
CA SER A 317 1.81 15.46 2.46
C SER A 317 0.93 15.73 1.23
N VAL A 318 0.43 16.96 1.08
CA VAL A 318 -0.35 17.38 -0.10
C VAL A 318 0.53 17.38 -1.35
N GLU A 319 1.77 17.90 -1.26
CA GLU A 319 2.72 17.92 -2.38
C GLU A 319 3.03 16.49 -2.88
N PHE A 320 3.19 15.52 -1.98
CA PHE A 320 3.34 14.12 -2.38
C PHE A 320 2.12 13.59 -3.12
N ALA A 321 0.92 13.86 -2.61
CA ALA A 321 -0.32 13.35 -3.18
C ALA A 321 -0.66 13.97 -4.55
N GLU A 322 -0.36 15.25 -4.74
CA GLU A 322 -0.61 15.99 -5.99
C GLU A 322 0.53 15.86 -7.00
N GLY A 323 1.72 15.49 -6.56
CA GLY A 323 2.94 15.38 -7.36
C GLY A 323 3.35 13.92 -7.67
N LYS A 324 4.40 13.46 -6.98
CA LYS A 324 5.06 12.17 -7.24
C LYS A 324 4.11 10.96 -7.15
N PHE A 325 3.16 10.99 -6.21
CA PHE A 325 2.20 9.89 -5.97
C PHE A 325 0.81 10.17 -6.53
N ASN A 326 0.67 11.19 -7.38
CA ASN A 326 -0.60 11.46 -8.04
C ASN A 326 -1.00 10.31 -8.94
N LEU A 327 -2.27 9.91 -8.89
CA LEU A 327 -2.80 8.79 -9.67
C LEU A 327 -2.59 8.96 -11.17
N ASP A 328 -2.81 10.16 -11.71
CA ASP A 328 -2.68 10.41 -13.15
C ASP A 328 -1.21 10.40 -13.59
N THR A 329 -0.29 10.88 -12.73
CA THR A 329 1.17 10.78 -12.95
C THR A 329 1.61 9.32 -13.03
N ILE A 330 1.22 8.48 -12.09
CA ILE A 330 1.55 7.04 -12.08
C ILE A 330 0.90 6.33 -13.28
N ASN A 331 -0.36 6.64 -13.58
CA ASN A 331 -1.06 6.06 -14.72
C ASN A 331 -0.40 6.42 -16.06
N LYS A 332 0.11 7.66 -16.18
CA LYS A 332 0.87 8.10 -17.37
C LYS A 332 2.15 7.30 -17.52
N GLN A 333 2.92 7.10 -16.44
CA GLN A 333 4.15 6.29 -16.45
C GLN A 333 3.87 4.85 -16.90
N ILE A 334 2.80 4.23 -16.37
CA ILE A 334 2.37 2.88 -16.77
C ILE A 334 1.96 2.86 -18.25
N GLY A 335 1.25 3.88 -18.72
CA GLY A 335 0.83 4.01 -20.11
C GLY A 335 2.01 4.16 -21.09
N GLU A 336 3.03 4.93 -20.71
CA GLU A 336 4.27 5.08 -21.48
C GLU A 336 5.05 3.76 -21.54
N LEU A 337 5.12 3.02 -20.43
CA LEU A 337 5.72 1.68 -20.41
C LEU A 337 5.00 0.73 -21.38
N TYR A 338 3.66 0.70 -21.36
CA TYR A 338 2.90 -0.16 -22.29
C TYR A 338 3.16 0.20 -23.76
N LYS A 339 3.34 1.48 -24.06
CA LYS A 339 3.69 1.93 -25.41
C LYS A 339 5.07 1.45 -25.82
N THR A 340 6.09 1.71 -25.00
CA THR A 340 7.49 1.34 -25.29
C THR A 340 7.69 -0.16 -25.49
N LEU A 341 6.91 -1.01 -24.82
CA LEU A 341 7.03 -2.48 -25.00
C LEU A 341 6.44 -3.01 -26.30
N CYS A 342 5.68 -2.19 -27.02
CA CYS A 342 5.01 -2.60 -28.26
C CYS A 342 5.48 -1.85 -29.52
N ASP A 343 6.31 -0.82 -29.33
CA ASP A 343 7.05 -0.14 -30.40
C ASP A 343 8.33 -0.93 -30.71
#